data_f6a988038c822ac91578239d7ea56398
#
_entry.id   f6a988038c822ac91578239d7ea56398
#
_cell.length_a   1.000
_cell.length_b   1.000
_cell.length_c   1.000
_cell.angle_alpha   90.00
_cell.angle_beta   90.00
_cell.angle_gamma   90.00
#
_symmetry.space_group_name_H-M   'P 1'
#
loop_
_entity.id
_entity.type
_entity.pdbx_description
1 polymer ?
#
loop_
_entity_poly.entity_id
_entity_poly.type
_entity_poly.pdbx_seq_one_letter_code
_entity_poly.pdbx_strand_id
1 'polypeptide(L)'
;MKTLLALLVVIAALPASTHAATPAPYAGECGLPATQPIWMDFAWPTPAFDGIFGKPGIVLGISSGSYPAQMRATGAATVYFDLNFNKRIGTTTAPADPSTIALKAQKLFAFAQQQTGCQTPVIMLNELSGASLVTPWSDHNATYRQNALSFIQELAQLGAHPLLLVAKRPYAGGDAAVWWQQAAAAAELVPEDYVPANVTWKQGAILGSRNLRESYRQAIGDFTAMGISPNRLGLVTSFATTKGFGGRNGLEPATAWYQVAKWQELALQQVAAETGIASVWSWGWGEWNAAEQDPDKPYALCAWLWARSPALCDAPKAIGSAFDTSRTEGQLDVLAAGEQCLVGKQVLSDAAIRQLQLLTGDPDTATSALFERLVESAAEPVPQSDVLAAERGVILQEFRGSRALYTAALAKAHASVDVARGILADELRRAQVEASLPAATPSAADVQTFYSSYPNLPVRLVSAAPSPSWLGRQKQGLALSQVAPDRLFSLATGKRAVIRTSQGSFTVKTLQDALPLGAVPLGRARPTIVAALQAFERGQEFEQWTVSKQRAAQDTAVCAKDDFPQPAAVDLTSYLPFLRLG
;
A
#
# COMPACT_ATOMS: atom_id res chain seq x y z
N MET A 1 -55.50 -5.14 32.42
CA MET A 1 -55.28 -4.22 31.29
C MET A 1 -54.08 -3.36 31.59
N LYS A 2 -52.89 -3.69 31.06
CA LYS A 2 -51.69 -2.87 31.08
C LYS A 2 -51.11 -2.90 29.66
N THR A 3 -51.29 -1.83 28.96
CA THR A 3 -50.87 -1.61 27.57
C THR A 3 -49.37 -1.35 27.57
N LEU A 4 -48.57 -2.24 26.96
CA LEU A 4 -47.16 -2.01 26.66
C LEU A 4 -47.08 -1.20 25.35
N LEU A 5 -46.57 0.01 25.43
CA LEU A 5 -46.19 0.83 24.27
C LEU A 5 -44.80 0.36 23.81
N ALA A 6 -44.72 -0.27 22.65
CA ALA A 6 -43.46 -0.59 21.99
C ALA A 6 -43.00 0.66 21.22
N LEU A 7 -41.90 1.25 21.66
CA LEU A 7 -41.21 2.36 20.96
C LEU A 7 -40.37 1.76 19.85
N LEU A 8 -40.83 1.87 18.61
CA LEU A 8 -40.04 1.55 17.41
C LEU A 8 -39.06 2.73 17.16
N VAL A 9 -37.79 2.54 17.49
CA VAL A 9 -36.71 3.45 17.07
C VAL A 9 -36.38 3.14 15.62
N VAL A 10 -36.89 3.93 14.70
CA VAL A 10 -36.45 3.93 13.30
C VAL A 10 -35.13 4.66 13.23
N ILE A 11 -34.03 3.92 13.16
CA ILE A 11 -32.72 4.47 12.81
C ILE A 11 -32.75 4.78 11.31
N ALA A 12 -33.05 6.03 10.96
CA ALA A 12 -32.84 6.51 9.60
C ALA A 12 -31.33 6.51 9.33
N ALA A 13 -30.88 5.55 8.52
CA ALA A 13 -29.55 5.63 7.92
C ALA A 13 -29.53 6.88 7.03
N LEU A 14 -28.86 7.92 7.49
CA LEU A 14 -28.56 9.08 6.65
C LEU A 14 -27.65 8.59 5.51
N PRO A 15 -28.02 8.82 4.24
CA PRO A 15 -27.11 8.53 3.14
C PRO A 15 -25.87 9.40 3.35
N ALA A 16 -24.68 8.80 3.28
CA ALA A 16 -23.43 9.55 3.17
C ALA A 16 -23.59 10.47 1.96
N SER A 17 -23.66 11.76 2.20
CA SER A 17 -23.70 12.78 1.16
C SER A 17 -22.35 12.69 0.43
N THR A 18 -22.32 12.00 -0.70
CA THR A 18 -21.29 12.20 -1.71
C THR A 18 -21.40 13.65 -2.15
N HIS A 19 -20.56 14.51 -1.61
CA HIS A 19 -20.43 15.86 -2.12
C HIS A 19 -19.92 15.70 -3.55
N ALA A 20 -20.78 15.94 -4.53
CA ALA A 20 -20.34 16.04 -5.91
C ALA A 20 -19.28 17.16 -5.95
N ALA A 21 -18.06 16.81 -6.35
CA ALA A 21 -16.99 17.78 -6.46
C ALA A 21 -17.43 18.88 -7.42
N THR A 22 -17.19 20.15 -7.06
CA THR A 22 -17.48 21.28 -7.95
C THR A 22 -16.60 21.14 -9.20
N PRO A 23 -17.17 21.13 -10.40
CA PRO A 23 -16.39 20.96 -11.64
C PRO A 23 -15.31 22.03 -11.80
N ALA A 24 -14.23 21.70 -12.54
CA ALA A 24 -13.22 22.67 -12.97
C ALA A 24 -13.89 23.81 -13.74
N PRO A 25 -13.43 25.06 -13.60
CA PRO A 25 -14.07 26.21 -14.24
C PRO A 25 -14.19 26.11 -15.76
N TYR A 26 -13.32 25.32 -16.40
CA TYR A 26 -13.24 25.13 -17.85
C TYR A 26 -13.89 23.83 -18.35
N ALA A 27 -14.49 23.04 -17.45
CA ALA A 27 -15.15 21.79 -17.84
C ALA A 27 -16.34 22.08 -18.77
N GLY A 28 -16.37 21.40 -19.92
CA GLY A 28 -17.38 21.59 -20.96
C GLY A 28 -17.14 22.80 -21.88
N GLU A 29 -16.12 23.62 -21.63
CA GLU A 29 -15.76 24.74 -22.51
C GLU A 29 -14.89 24.29 -23.69
N CYS A 30 -15.02 24.95 -24.82
CA CYS A 30 -14.15 24.77 -26.00
C CYS A 30 -13.92 23.31 -26.45
N GLY A 31 -14.94 22.46 -26.30
CA GLY A 31 -14.86 21.03 -26.67
C GLY A 31 -14.18 20.14 -25.62
N LEU A 32 -13.83 20.69 -24.45
CA LEU A 32 -13.33 19.90 -23.34
C LEU A 32 -14.44 19.06 -22.70
N PRO A 33 -14.11 17.90 -22.10
CA PRO A 33 -15.07 17.09 -21.34
C PRO A 33 -15.74 17.89 -20.21
N ALA A 34 -17.03 17.64 -19.98
CA ALA A 34 -17.77 18.21 -18.86
C ALA A 34 -17.55 17.45 -17.55
N THR A 35 -16.96 16.24 -17.61
CA THR A 35 -16.71 15.36 -16.46
C THR A 35 -15.25 15.42 -16.03
N GLN A 36 -15.01 15.31 -14.73
CA GLN A 36 -13.66 15.27 -14.13
C GLN A 36 -13.22 13.84 -13.82
N PRO A 37 -11.89 13.61 -13.73
CA PRO A 37 -10.82 14.55 -14.13
C PRO A 37 -10.79 14.75 -15.65
N ILE A 38 -10.35 15.94 -16.09
CA ILE A 38 -10.08 16.16 -17.51
C ILE A 38 -8.68 15.63 -17.82
N TRP A 39 -8.63 14.63 -18.70
CA TRP A 39 -7.37 14.02 -19.13
C TRP A 39 -6.76 14.82 -20.26
N MET A 40 -5.50 15.21 -20.13
CA MET A 40 -4.78 16.03 -21.08
C MET A 40 -3.43 15.39 -21.42
N ASP A 41 -3.18 15.16 -22.71
CA ASP A 41 -1.96 14.50 -23.17
C ASP A 41 -1.07 15.52 -23.90
N PHE A 42 0.18 15.69 -23.43
CA PHE A 42 1.14 16.61 -24.04
C PHE A 42 1.97 15.93 -25.10
N ALA A 43 1.85 16.43 -26.32
CA ALA A 43 2.58 15.93 -27.45
C ALA A 43 3.40 17.02 -28.16
N TRP A 44 4.54 16.62 -28.66
CA TRP A 44 5.24 17.34 -29.69
C TRP A 44 4.76 16.85 -31.05
N PRO A 45 4.57 17.75 -32.06
CA PRO A 45 4.14 17.34 -33.39
C PRO A 45 5.09 16.28 -34.00
N THR A 46 4.61 15.06 -34.11
CA THR A 46 5.36 13.94 -34.66
C THR A 46 4.36 13.04 -35.41
N PRO A 47 4.56 12.77 -36.70
CA PRO A 47 3.59 12.03 -37.53
C PRO A 47 3.20 10.65 -36.97
N ALA A 48 4.10 10.00 -36.23
CA ALA A 48 3.83 8.70 -35.60
C ALA A 48 2.66 8.74 -34.61
N PHE A 49 2.32 9.89 -34.06
CA PHE A 49 1.25 10.06 -33.06
C PHE A 49 -0.05 10.62 -33.63
N ASP A 50 -0.04 11.16 -34.88
CA ASP A 50 -1.21 11.84 -35.45
C ASP A 50 -2.46 10.93 -35.48
N GLY A 51 -2.30 9.68 -35.87
CA GLY A 51 -3.39 8.70 -35.91
C GLY A 51 -3.87 8.22 -34.53
N ILE A 52 -3.10 8.48 -33.48
CA ILE A 52 -3.44 8.13 -32.12
C ILE A 52 -4.15 9.31 -31.44
N PHE A 53 -3.60 10.54 -31.57
CA PHE A 53 -4.12 11.74 -30.92
C PHE A 53 -5.29 12.40 -31.65
N GLY A 54 -5.38 12.27 -32.97
CA GLY A 54 -6.41 12.90 -33.77
C GLY A 54 -7.76 12.20 -33.67
N LYS A 55 -8.34 12.09 -32.46
CA LYS A 55 -9.59 11.38 -32.23
C LYS A 55 -10.50 12.11 -31.24
N PRO A 56 -11.83 11.97 -31.35
CA PRO A 56 -12.74 12.41 -30.31
C PRO A 56 -12.42 11.75 -28.95
N GLY A 57 -12.56 12.51 -27.88
CA GLY A 57 -12.26 12.07 -26.51
C GLY A 57 -10.80 12.30 -26.08
N ILE A 58 -9.92 12.73 -26.99
CA ILE A 58 -8.55 13.17 -26.66
C ILE A 58 -8.55 14.67 -26.45
N VAL A 59 -7.88 15.13 -25.37
CA VAL A 59 -7.52 16.53 -25.14
C VAL A 59 -6.01 16.65 -25.24
N LEU A 60 -5.55 17.44 -26.18
CA LEU A 60 -4.14 17.53 -26.51
C LEU A 60 -3.57 18.89 -26.10
N GLY A 61 -2.50 18.86 -25.27
CA GLY A 61 -1.71 20.03 -24.91
C GLY A 61 -0.62 20.25 -25.97
N ILE A 62 -0.66 21.40 -26.66
CA ILE A 62 0.24 21.67 -27.79
C ILE A 62 0.75 23.11 -27.75
N SER A 63 2.01 23.33 -28.10
CA SER A 63 2.66 24.63 -28.11
C SER A 63 2.99 25.19 -29.48
N SER A 64 2.75 24.48 -30.57
CA SER A 64 3.30 24.90 -31.87
C SER A 64 2.35 24.88 -33.06
N GLY A 65 2.40 25.96 -33.82
CA GLY A 65 2.09 26.11 -35.22
C GLY A 65 0.68 25.71 -35.66
N SER A 66 0.60 25.01 -36.79
CA SER A 66 -0.66 24.53 -37.36
C SER A 66 -1.19 23.23 -36.75
N TYR A 67 -0.39 22.55 -35.93
CA TYR A 67 -0.73 21.23 -35.38
C TYR A 67 -2.00 21.23 -34.50
N PRO A 68 -2.25 22.22 -33.63
CA PRO A 68 -3.52 22.29 -32.89
C PRO A 68 -4.75 22.29 -33.79
N ALA A 69 -4.71 23.05 -34.89
CA ALA A 69 -5.83 23.11 -35.84
C ALA A 69 -6.02 21.77 -36.60
N GLN A 70 -4.93 21.09 -36.93
CA GLN A 70 -4.97 19.76 -37.57
C GLN A 70 -5.63 18.74 -36.65
N MET A 71 -5.24 18.70 -35.37
CA MET A 71 -5.83 17.77 -34.40
C MET A 71 -7.31 18.05 -34.13
N ARG A 72 -7.72 19.32 -34.06
CA ARG A 72 -9.15 19.65 -33.94
C ARG A 72 -9.94 19.24 -35.19
N ALA A 73 -9.35 19.36 -36.37
CA ALA A 73 -10.01 18.92 -37.60
C ALA A 73 -10.31 17.40 -37.63
N THR A 74 -9.59 16.62 -36.86
CA THR A 74 -9.79 15.17 -36.67
C THR A 74 -10.64 14.79 -35.47
N GLY A 75 -11.06 15.78 -34.66
CA GLY A 75 -12.01 15.62 -33.55
C GLY A 75 -11.41 15.69 -32.15
N ALA A 76 -10.11 15.88 -31.98
CA ALA A 76 -9.50 16.11 -30.67
C ALA A 76 -9.81 17.53 -30.14
N ALA A 77 -9.92 17.69 -28.83
CA ALA A 77 -9.89 19.01 -28.19
C ALA A 77 -8.42 19.45 -27.98
N THR A 78 -8.17 20.76 -27.90
CA THR A 78 -6.81 21.28 -27.73
C THR A 78 -6.74 22.36 -26.66
N VAL A 79 -5.68 22.30 -25.86
CA VAL A 79 -5.28 23.33 -24.88
C VAL A 79 -3.91 23.86 -25.24
N TYR A 80 -3.58 25.08 -24.81
CA TYR A 80 -2.30 25.69 -25.13
C TYR A 80 -1.26 25.41 -24.03
N PHE A 81 -0.08 24.97 -24.43
CA PHE A 81 1.05 24.73 -23.53
C PHE A 81 2.16 25.77 -23.77
N ASP A 82 2.41 26.63 -22.78
CA ASP A 82 3.45 27.67 -22.85
C ASP A 82 4.80 27.19 -22.31
N LEU A 83 5.66 26.74 -23.18
CA LEU A 83 7.05 26.38 -22.87
C LEU A 83 7.93 27.57 -22.46
N ASN A 84 7.44 28.80 -22.65
CA ASN A 84 8.22 30.02 -22.46
C ASN A 84 7.83 30.78 -21.18
N PHE A 85 7.12 30.16 -20.27
CA PHE A 85 6.65 30.82 -19.03
C PHE A 85 7.80 31.55 -18.31
N ASN A 86 8.92 30.87 -18.04
CA ASN A 86 10.08 31.46 -17.38
C ASN A 86 10.76 32.58 -18.21
N LYS A 87 10.64 32.60 -19.53
CA LYS A 87 11.07 33.72 -20.34
C LYS A 87 10.17 34.93 -20.18
N ARG A 88 8.90 34.75 -19.80
CA ARG A 88 7.94 35.83 -19.60
C ARG A 88 8.09 36.49 -18.24
N ILE A 89 8.18 35.68 -17.17
CA ILE A 89 8.25 36.18 -15.79
C ILE A 89 9.70 36.39 -15.28
N GLY A 90 10.70 35.91 -16.02
CA GLY A 90 12.09 35.87 -15.62
C GLY A 90 12.46 34.57 -14.91
N THR A 91 13.61 34.52 -14.30
CA THR A 91 14.09 33.43 -13.46
C THR A 91 14.20 33.88 -12.00
N THR A 92 14.46 32.93 -11.09
CA THR A 92 14.68 33.25 -9.68
C THR A 92 15.83 34.22 -9.41
N THR A 93 16.88 34.19 -10.26
CA THR A 93 18.06 35.04 -10.15
C THR A 93 18.02 36.29 -11.07
N ALA A 94 17.15 36.27 -12.08
CA ALA A 94 16.97 37.37 -13.03
C ALA A 94 15.45 37.52 -13.32
N PRO A 95 14.66 38.00 -12.37
CA PRO A 95 13.23 38.21 -12.57
C PRO A 95 12.99 39.29 -13.63
N ALA A 96 11.93 39.14 -14.41
CA ALA A 96 11.51 40.14 -15.36
C ALA A 96 11.05 41.43 -14.63
N ASP A 97 11.12 42.57 -15.35
CA ASP A 97 10.56 43.81 -14.83
C ASP A 97 9.06 43.65 -14.58
N PRO A 98 8.58 43.83 -13.33
CA PRO A 98 7.17 43.69 -12.97
C PRO A 98 6.20 44.52 -13.82
N SER A 99 6.63 45.71 -14.29
CA SER A 99 5.80 46.56 -15.13
C SER A 99 5.46 45.98 -16.50
N THR A 100 6.19 44.95 -16.94
CA THR A 100 5.98 44.26 -18.22
C THR A 100 5.07 43.04 -18.15
N ILE A 101 4.73 42.57 -16.95
CA ILE A 101 4.09 41.28 -16.74
C ILE A 101 2.68 41.25 -17.35
N ALA A 102 1.85 42.25 -17.08
CA ALA A 102 0.50 42.32 -17.62
C ALA A 102 0.47 42.30 -19.15
N LEU A 103 1.31 43.09 -19.80
CA LEU A 103 1.40 43.13 -21.27
C LEU A 103 1.84 41.75 -21.84
N LYS A 104 2.72 41.02 -21.14
CA LYS A 104 3.16 39.69 -21.57
C LYS A 104 2.05 38.67 -21.42
N ALA A 105 1.22 38.76 -20.36
CA ALA A 105 0.05 37.92 -20.17
C ALA A 105 -1.00 38.17 -21.27
N GLN A 106 -1.31 39.43 -21.59
CA GLN A 106 -2.23 39.82 -22.67
C GLN A 106 -1.79 39.26 -24.03
N LYS A 107 -0.49 39.35 -24.35
CA LYS A 107 0.05 38.78 -25.58
C LYS A 107 -0.07 37.27 -25.63
N LEU A 108 0.17 36.59 -24.48
CA LEU A 108 -0.01 35.14 -24.40
C LEU A 108 -1.47 34.73 -24.56
N PHE A 109 -2.38 35.44 -23.90
CA PHE A 109 -3.81 35.19 -24.01
C PHE A 109 -4.31 35.25 -25.47
N ALA A 110 -4.03 36.35 -26.17
CA ALA A 110 -4.40 36.50 -27.58
C ALA A 110 -3.78 35.41 -28.47
N PHE A 111 -2.54 35.02 -28.20
CA PHE A 111 -1.89 33.93 -28.94
C PHE A 111 -2.55 32.58 -28.65
N ALA A 112 -2.86 32.29 -27.39
CA ALA A 112 -3.52 31.05 -26.99
C ALA A 112 -4.94 30.95 -27.60
N GLN A 113 -5.71 32.04 -27.64
CA GLN A 113 -6.99 32.08 -28.35
C GLN A 113 -6.84 31.70 -29.83
N GLN A 114 -5.83 32.26 -30.50
CA GLN A 114 -5.55 31.93 -31.90
C GLN A 114 -5.19 30.46 -32.08
N GLN A 115 -4.32 29.92 -31.20
CA GLN A 115 -3.84 28.53 -31.32
C GLN A 115 -4.94 27.51 -31.00
N THR A 116 -5.75 27.74 -29.98
CA THR A 116 -6.79 26.80 -29.55
C THR A 116 -8.12 26.99 -30.28
N GLY A 117 -8.35 28.17 -30.86
CA GLY A 117 -9.66 28.56 -31.40
C GLY A 117 -10.72 28.78 -30.30
N CYS A 118 -10.32 28.96 -29.07
CA CYS A 118 -11.16 29.09 -27.89
C CYS A 118 -11.11 30.53 -27.35
N GLN A 119 -12.27 31.11 -26.98
CA GLN A 119 -12.34 32.46 -26.42
C GLN A 119 -11.82 32.50 -24.96
N THR A 120 -12.01 31.41 -24.23
CA THR A 120 -11.57 31.23 -22.84
C THR A 120 -10.54 30.09 -22.75
N PRO A 121 -9.32 30.26 -23.32
CA PRO A 121 -8.40 29.16 -23.52
C PRO A 121 -7.86 28.63 -22.18
N VAL A 122 -7.75 27.30 -22.08
CA VAL A 122 -6.90 26.69 -21.07
C VAL A 122 -5.46 26.87 -21.48
N ILE A 123 -4.64 27.43 -20.59
CA ILE A 123 -3.23 27.73 -20.82
C ILE A 123 -2.39 27.08 -19.73
N MET A 124 -1.66 26.03 -20.07
CA MET A 124 -0.69 25.45 -19.16
C MET A 124 0.62 26.21 -19.23
N LEU A 125 1.13 26.59 -18.07
CA LEU A 125 2.37 27.33 -17.87
C LEU A 125 3.46 26.37 -17.38
N ASN A 126 4.54 26.23 -18.17
CA ASN A 126 5.60 25.27 -17.89
C ASN A 126 6.44 25.68 -16.68
N GLU A 127 6.55 24.78 -15.74
CA GLU A 127 7.41 24.72 -14.55
C GLU A 127 7.65 26.02 -13.76
N LEU A 128 6.94 26.17 -12.66
CA LEU A 128 7.31 27.10 -11.60
C LEU A 128 8.39 26.48 -10.70
N SER A 129 9.62 26.95 -10.79
CA SER A 129 10.75 26.42 -10.02
C SER A 129 11.05 27.21 -8.74
N GLY A 130 10.66 28.47 -8.66
CA GLY A 130 11.04 29.38 -7.57
C GLY A 130 10.27 29.27 -6.27
N ALA A 131 9.41 28.27 -6.12
CA ALA A 131 8.55 28.08 -4.96
C ALA A 131 8.50 26.61 -4.47
N SER A 132 9.42 25.77 -4.94
CA SER A 132 9.52 24.36 -4.54
C SER A 132 10.46 24.16 -3.35
N LEU A 133 10.40 22.95 -2.72
CA LEU A 133 11.30 22.58 -1.61
C LEU A 133 12.78 22.65 -1.95
N VAL A 134 13.14 22.44 -3.22
CA VAL A 134 14.54 22.49 -3.66
C VAL A 134 15.03 23.90 -3.99
N THR A 135 14.12 24.86 -4.10
CA THR A 135 14.44 26.26 -4.31
C THR A 135 14.08 27.03 -3.04
N PRO A 136 15.04 27.51 -2.26
CA PRO A 136 14.77 28.17 -0.99
C PRO A 136 13.78 29.33 -1.15
N TRP A 137 12.76 29.35 -0.31
CA TRP A 137 11.83 30.45 -0.19
C TRP A 137 12.54 31.63 0.48
N SER A 138 12.89 32.63 -0.27
CA SER A 138 13.72 33.73 0.20
C SER A 138 13.33 35.05 -0.50
N ASP A 139 13.82 36.16 0.01
CA ASP A 139 13.64 37.48 -0.60
C ASP A 139 14.28 37.57 -2.00
N HIS A 140 15.32 36.80 -2.27
CA HIS A 140 15.95 36.76 -3.59
C HIS A 140 15.05 36.30 -4.72
N ASN A 141 14.06 35.43 -4.42
CA ASN A 141 13.11 34.98 -5.43
C ASN A 141 11.69 35.57 -5.23
N ALA A 142 11.53 36.54 -4.34
CA ALA A 142 10.23 37.18 -4.06
C ALA A 142 9.66 37.86 -5.32
N THR A 143 10.47 38.63 -6.06
CA THR A 143 10.04 39.29 -7.30
C THR A 143 9.62 38.27 -8.36
N TYR A 144 10.34 37.14 -8.49
CA TYR A 144 9.97 36.06 -9.40
C TYR A 144 8.60 35.46 -9.03
N ARG A 145 8.36 35.14 -7.75
CA ARG A 145 7.08 34.62 -7.27
C ARG A 145 5.95 35.63 -7.48
N GLN A 146 6.18 36.92 -7.21
CA GLN A 146 5.21 37.97 -7.45
C GLN A 146 4.89 38.12 -8.93
N ASN A 147 5.89 38.04 -9.81
CA ASN A 147 5.68 38.05 -11.26
C ASN A 147 4.82 36.87 -11.71
N ALA A 148 5.09 35.65 -11.18
CA ALA A 148 4.29 34.47 -11.48
C ALA A 148 2.82 34.67 -11.05
N LEU A 149 2.60 35.15 -9.82
CA LEU A 149 1.25 35.41 -9.29
C LEU A 149 0.53 36.48 -10.14
N SER A 150 1.16 37.60 -10.42
CA SER A 150 0.57 38.67 -11.24
C SER A 150 0.26 38.20 -12.66
N PHE A 151 1.11 37.35 -13.24
CA PHE A 151 0.91 36.81 -14.58
C PHE A 151 -0.32 35.90 -14.67
N ILE A 152 -0.49 34.97 -13.72
CA ILE A 152 -1.66 34.07 -13.71
C ILE A 152 -2.94 34.81 -13.37
N GLN A 153 -2.88 35.81 -12.49
CA GLN A 153 -4.03 36.65 -12.16
C GLN A 153 -4.49 37.46 -13.37
N GLU A 154 -3.57 38.08 -14.14
CA GLU A 154 -3.91 38.82 -15.37
C GLU A 154 -4.53 37.87 -16.41
N LEU A 155 -3.97 36.66 -16.63
CA LEU A 155 -4.56 35.66 -17.52
C LEU A 155 -5.99 35.28 -17.12
N ALA A 156 -6.23 35.06 -15.83
CA ALA A 156 -7.56 34.73 -15.31
C ALA A 156 -8.55 35.90 -15.49
N GLN A 157 -8.11 37.13 -15.25
CA GLN A 157 -8.92 38.34 -15.47
C GLN A 157 -9.31 38.55 -16.94
N LEU A 158 -8.45 38.12 -17.87
CA LEU A 158 -8.74 38.15 -19.30
C LEU A 158 -9.72 37.05 -19.73
N GLY A 159 -10.06 36.11 -18.84
CA GLY A 159 -10.95 34.98 -19.10
C GLY A 159 -10.23 33.68 -19.54
N ALA A 160 -8.91 33.61 -19.42
CA ALA A 160 -8.22 32.34 -19.57
C ALA A 160 -8.39 31.46 -18.32
N HIS A 161 -8.13 30.17 -18.51
CA HIS A 161 -7.98 29.20 -17.41
C HIS A 161 -6.52 28.78 -17.31
N PRO A 162 -5.68 29.50 -16.53
CA PRO A 162 -4.28 29.16 -16.39
C PRO A 162 -4.12 27.91 -15.52
N LEU A 163 -3.23 27.00 -15.93
CA LEU A 163 -2.76 25.85 -15.18
C LEU A 163 -1.26 26.03 -14.97
N LEU A 164 -0.81 25.91 -13.73
CA LEU A 164 0.58 26.15 -13.36
C LEU A 164 1.25 24.83 -13.00
N LEU A 165 2.18 24.37 -13.82
CA LEU A 165 3.05 23.25 -13.49
C LEU A 165 3.97 23.63 -12.33
N VAL A 166 4.03 22.80 -11.31
CA VAL A 166 4.87 22.99 -10.13
C VAL A 166 5.93 21.89 -10.10
N ALA A 167 7.16 22.28 -10.42
CA ALA A 167 8.29 21.36 -10.35
C ALA A 167 8.52 20.92 -8.90
N LYS A 168 8.46 19.61 -8.64
CA LYS A 168 8.68 19.00 -7.33
C LYS A 168 7.67 19.45 -6.26
N ARG A 169 7.92 19.08 -5.01
CA ARG A 169 7.05 19.39 -3.88
C ARG A 169 7.05 20.91 -3.57
N PRO A 170 5.90 21.49 -3.21
CA PRO A 170 5.84 22.92 -2.87
C PRO A 170 6.58 23.20 -1.57
N TYR A 171 7.15 24.39 -1.46
CA TYR A 171 7.60 24.90 -0.17
C TYR A 171 6.38 25.34 0.64
N ALA A 172 6.24 24.88 1.89
CA ALA A 172 5.06 25.09 2.74
C ALA A 172 5.33 25.94 4.00
N GLY A 173 6.59 26.39 4.22
CA GLY A 173 6.95 27.16 5.41
C GLY A 173 6.58 28.65 5.33
N GLY A 174 6.45 29.29 6.49
CA GLY A 174 6.20 30.74 6.59
C GLY A 174 4.88 31.16 5.95
N ASP A 175 4.92 32.16 5.08
CA ASP A 175 3.79 32.72 4.34
C ASP A 175 3.48 32.00 3.02
N ALA A 176 4.21 30.94 2.72
CA ALA A 176 4.07 30.22 1.45
C ALA A 176 2.65 29.67 1.22
N ALA A 177 2.01 29.16 2.27
CA ALA A 177 0.62 28.66 2.16
C ALA A 177 -0.34 29.74 1.66
N VAL A 178 -0.19 30.99 2.10
CA VAL A 178 -1.02 32.12 1.65
C VAL A 178 -0.75 32.41 0.16
N TRP A 179 0.51 32.38 -0.26
CA TRP A 179 0.87 32.56 -1.66
C TRP A 179 0.27 31.46 -2.55
N TRP A 180 0.35 30.20 -2.11
CA TRP A 180 -0.23 29.08 -2.86
C TRP A 180 -1.77 29.18 -2.94
N GLN A 181 -2.43 29.61 -1.87
CA GLN A 181 -3.87 29.86 -1.90
C GLN A 181 -4.25 30.98 -2.89
N GLN A 182 -3.47 32.07 -2.95
CA GLN A 182 -3.66 33.13 -3.92
C GLN A 182 -3.43 32.65 -5.36
N ALA A 183 -2.40 31.83 -5.58
CA ALA A 183 -2.15 31.21 -6.87
C ALA A 183 -3.30 30.27 -7.28
N ALA A 184 -3.78 29.43 -6.37
CA ALA A 184 -4.89 28.51 -6.62
C ALA A 184 -6.22 29.22 -6.86
N ALA A 185 -6.41 30.44 -6.34
CA ALA A 185 -7.59 31.24 -6.64
C ALA A 185 -7.65 31.68 -8.13
N ALA A 186 -6.49 31.88 -8.76
CA ALA A 186 -6.37 32.32 -10.15
C ALA A 186 -6.04 31.19 -11.14
N ALA A 187 -5.37 30.12 -10.70
CA ALA A 187 -4.91 29.02 -11.54
C ALA A 187 -5.21 27.66 -10.92
N GLU A 188 -5.24 26.62 -11.71
CA GLU A 188 -5.10 25.25 -11.23
C GLU A 188 -3.61 24.97 -11.00
N LEU A 189 -3.26 24.32 -9.88
CA LEU A 189 -1.89 23.94 -9.58
C LEU A 189 -1.69 22.47 -9.94
N VAL A 190 -0.67 22.19 -10.73
CA VAL A 190 -0.41 20.86 -11.29
C VAL A 190 0.98 20.40 -10.86
N PRO A 191 1.11 19.69 -9.72
CA PRO A 191 2.38 19.12 -9.29
C PRO A 191 2.90 18.07 -10.29
N GLU A 192 4.21 18.07 -10.48
CA GLU A 192 4.94 17.09 -11.28
C GLU A 192 5.31 15.90 -10.41
N ASP A 193 4.79 14.72 -10.76
CA ASP A 193 5.19 13.45 -10.14
C ASP A 193 5.70 12.47 -11.20
N TYR A 194 6.99 12.50 -11.42
CA TYR A 194 7.69 11.78 -12.47
C TYR A 194 8.32 10.49 -11.94
N VAL A 195 7.50 9.46 -11.71
CA VAL A 195 7.97 8.16 -11.24
C VAL A 195 8.62 7.37 -12.37
N PRO A 196 9.91 6.94 -12.23
CA PRO A 196 10.59 6.19 -13.27
C PRO A 196 10.00 4.78 -13.47
N ALA A 197 9.71 4.40 -14.72
CA ALA A 197 9.10 3.12 -15.04
C ALA A 197 9.94 1.91 -14.60
N ASN A 198 11.27 2.00 -14.67
CA ASN A 198 12.16 0.93 -14.23
C ASN A 198 12.11 0.67 -12.72
N VAL A 199 11.76 1.68 -11.91
CA VAL A 199 11.55 1.52 -10.46
C VAL A 199 10.23 0.80 -10.22
N THR A 200 9.14 1.28 -10.83
CA THR A 200 7.81 0.67 -10.74
C THR A 200 7.81 -0.78 -11.21
N TRP A 201 8.47 -1.06 -12.35
CA TRP A 201 8.56 -2.42 -12.87
C TRP A 201 9.24 -3.41 -11.92
N LYS A 202 10.35 -2.99 -11.29
CA LYS A 202 11.08 -3.82 -10.31
C LYS A 202 10.24 -4.20 -9.08
N GLN A 203 9.28 -3.39 -8.74
CA GLN A 203 8.36 -3.62 -7.62
C GLN A 203 7.21 -4.57 -8.00
N GLY A 204 6.97 -4.80 -9.30
CA GLY A 204 5.87 -5.61 -9.79
C GLY A 204 4.54 -4.85 -9.89
N ALA A 205 3.52 -5.51 -10.43
CA ALA A 205 2.24 -4.88 -10.77
C ALA A 205 1.54 -4.31 -9.52
N ILE A 206 1.46 -5.08 -8.45
CA ILE A 206 0.68 -4.70 -7.26
C ILE A 206 1.44 -3.68 -6.40
N LEU A 207 2.67 -3.99 -5.98
CA LEU A 207 3.45 -3.07 -5.13
C LEU A 207 3.83 -1.80 -5.89
N GLY A 208 4.22 -1.92 -7.18
CA GLY A 208 4.52 -0.77 -8.03
C GLY A 208 3.31 0.16 -8.19
N SER A 209 2.11 -0.38 -8.42
CA SER A 209 0.89 0.42 -8.53
C SER A 209 0.49 1.08 -7.20
N ARG A 210 0.73 0.42 -6.05
CA ARG A 210 0.54 1.05 -4.73
C ARG A 210 1.46 2.25 -4.54
N ASN A 211 2.74 2.06 -4.80
CA ASN A 211 3.71 3.14 -4.64
C ASN A 211 3.44 4.31 -5.59
N LEU A 212 2.91 4.02 -6.80
CA LEU A 212 2.41 5.07 -7.69
C LEU A 212 1.25 5.85 -7.04
N ARG A 213 0.23 5.14 -6.52
CA ARG A 213 -0.92 5.80 -5.87
C ARG A 213 -0.50 6.61 -4.65
N GLU A 214 0.39 6.08 -3.83
CA GLU A 214 0.91 6.80 -2.65
C GLU A 214 1.67 8.06 -3.06
N SER A 215 2.56 7.98 -4.07
CA SER A 215 3.26 9.14 -4.62
C SER A 215 2.29 10.22 -5.11
N TYR A 216 1.27 9.81 -5.88
CA TYR A 216 0.25 10.72 -6.41
C TYR A 216 -0.60 11.36 -5.30
N ARG A 217 -1.04 10.58 -4.29
CA ARG A 217 -1.74 11.12 -3.11
C ARG A 217 -0.88 12.11 -2.33
N GLN A 218 0.41 11.82 -2.17
CA GLN A 218 1.34 12.71 -1.50
C GLN A 218 1.48 14.04 -2.25
N ALA A 219 1.61 14.02 -3.58
CA ALA A 219 1.72 15.23 -4.39
C ALA A 219 0.46 16.12 -4.26
N ILE A 220 -0.72 15.52 -4.23
CA ILE A 220 -1.99 16.22 -4.00
C ILE A 220 -2.11 16.68 -2.53
N GLY A 221 -1.72 15.80 -1.59
CA GLY A 221 -1.77 16.03 -0.15
C GLY A 221 -0.95 17.23 0.30
N ASP A 222 0.21 17.44 -0.30
CA ASP A 222 1.08 18.59 -0.01
C ASP A 222 0.35 19.95 -0.22
N PHE A 223 -0.52 20.04 -1.21
CA PHE A 223 -1.31 21.24 -1.46
C PHE A 223 -2.60 21.30 -0.64
N THR A 224 -3.30 20.19 -0.47
CA THR A 224 -4.53 20.16 0.33
C THR A 224 -4.26 20.44 1.81
N ALA A 225 -3.09 20.05 2.32
CA ALA A 225 -2.63 20.41 3.66
C ALA A 225 -2.47 21.93 3.86
N MET A 226 -2.26 22.69 2.78
CA MET A 226 -2.24 24.15 2.79
C MET A 226 -3.63 24.78 2.60
N GLY A 227 -4.73 24.01 2.61
CA GLY A 227 -6.09 24.49 2.45
C GLY A 227 -6.54 24.69 1.00
N ILE A 228 -5.83 24.14 0.02
CA ILE A 228 -6.19 24.21 -1.39
C ILE A 228 -7.18 23.09 -1.71
N SER A 229 -8.31 23.45 -2.33
CA SER A 229 -9.33 22.48 -2.70
C SER A 229 -8.87 21.58 -3.86
N PRO A 230 -9.15 20.26 -3.83
CA PRO A 230 -8.75 19.35 -4.90
C PRO A 230 -9.24 19.74 -6.29
N ASN A 231 -10.40 20.39 -6.44
CA ASN A 231 -10.89 20.88 -7.73
C ASN A 231 -10.08 22.07 -8.32
N ARG A 232 -9.04 22.52 -7.60
CA ARG A 232 -8.03 23.50 -8.04
C ARG A 232 -6.67 22.85 -8.23
N LEU A 233 -6.62 21.52 -8.21
CA LEU A 233 -5.41 20.73 -8.37
C LEU A 233 -5.55 19.81 -9.58
N GLY A 234 -4.45 19.65 -10.29
CA GLY A 234 -4.24 18.56 -11.25
C GLY A 234 -3.05 17.71 -10.82
N LEU A 235 -2.62 16.79 -11.68
CA LEU A 235 -1.39 16.03 -11.51
C LEU A 235 -0.79 15.70 -12.87
N VAL A 236 0.54 15.79 -13.01
CA VAL A 236 1.22 15.41 -14.24
C VAL A 236 2.23 14.29 -14.00
N THR A 237 2.22 13.29 -14.89
CA THR A 237 3.21 12.22 -14.93
C THR A 237 3.98 12.24 -16.26
N SER A 238 5.18 11.63 -16.29
CA SER A 238 6.09 11.68 -17.45
C SER A 238 6.19 10.35 -18.17
N PHE A 239 6.29 10.44 -19.51
CA PHE A 239 6.58 9.35 -20.44
C PHE A 239 7.82 9.65 -21.31
N ALA A 240 8.67 10.55 -20.86
CA ALA A 240 9.95 10.83 -21.52
C ALA A 240 10.84 9.58 -21.55
N THR A 241 11.67 9.46 -22.58
CA THR A 241 12.65 8.36 -22.68
C THR A 241 14.02 8.77 -22.14
N THR A 242 14.29 10.05 -22.10
CA THR A 242 15.52 10.60 -21.48
C THR A 242 15.61 10.23 -20.01
N LYS A 243 16.76 9.68 -19.60
CA LYS A 243 17.01 9.32 -18.18
C LYS A 243 16.94 10.57 -17.29
N GLY A 244 16.31 10.39 -16.12
CA GLY A 244 16.18 11.45 -15.12
C GLY A 244 14.91 12.29 -15.22
N PHE A 245 14.07 12.09 -16.25
CA PHE A 245 12.80 12.78 -16.43
C PHE A 245 11.58 11.89 -16.12
N GLY A 246 11.75 10.82 -15.34
CA GLY A 246 10.69 9.81 -15.15
C GLY A 246 10.54 8.93 -16.40
N GLY A 247 9.30 8.57 -16.76
CA GLY A 247 9.00 7.85 -17.99
C GLY A 247 9.75 6.52 -18.12
N ARG A 248 10.21 6.17 -19.34
CA ARG A 248 10.89 4.89 -19.62
C ARG A 248 12.13 4.65 -18.76
N ASN A 249 12.96 5.66 -18.62
CA ASN A 249 14.20 5.65 -17.82
C ASN A 249 15.10 4.42 -18.07
N GLY A 250 15.20 3.98 -19.32
CA GLY A 250 16.01 2.83 -19.75
C GLY A 250 15.42 1.47 -19.38
N LEU A 251 14.13 1.36 -19.11
CA LEU A 251 13.44 0.10 -18.86
C LEU A 251 13.44 -0.78 -20.12
N GLU A 252 13.89 -2.01 -19.96
CA GLU A 252 13.83 -3.08 -20.96
C GLU A 252 13.22 -4.36 -20.34
N PRO A 253 12.54 -5.20 -21.11
CA PRO A 253 12.17 -4.97 -22.53
C PRO A 253 11.07 -3.89 -22.68
N ALA A 254 10.86 -3.37 -23.89
CA ALA A 254 9.85 -2.35 -24.17
C ALA A 254 8.44 -2.73 -23.68
N THR A 255 8.08 -4.02 -23.73
CA THR A 255 6.80 -4.53 -23.22
C THR A 255 6.62 -4.30 -21.73
N ALA A 256 7.69 -4.25 -20.94
CA ALA A 256 7.63 -3.88 -19.54
C ALA A 256 7.21 -2.41 -19.36
N TRP A 257 7.70 -1.50 -20.22
CA TRP A 257 7.28 -0.10 -20.19
C TRP A 257 5.80 0.07 -20.54
N TYR A 258 5.29 -0.71 -21.51
CA TYR A 258 3.86 -0.66 -21.86
C TYR A 258 2.97 -1.07 -20.67
N GLN A 259 3.40 -2.07 -19.90
CA GLN A 259 2.69 -2.47 -18.68
C GLN A 259 2.73 -1.37 -17.63
N VAL A 260 3.89 -0.75 -17.39
CA VAL A 260 4.01 0.34 -16.44
C VAL A 260 3.17 1.55 -16.85
N ALA A 261 3.12 1.91 -18.14
CA ALA A 261 2.23 2.97 -18.64
C ALA A 261 0.76 2.67 -18.33
N LYS A 262 0.34 1.41 -18.49
CA LYS A 262 -1.00 0.96 -18.07
C LYS A 262 -1.21 1.12 -16.57
N TRP A 263 -0.25 0.71 -15.74
CA TRP A 263 -0.36 0.82 -14.28
C TRP A 263 -0.43 2.27 -13.82
N GLN A 264 0.35 3.17 -14.41
CA GLN A 264 0.30 4.60 -14.11
C GLN A 264 -1.09 5.20 -14.40
N GLU A 265 -1.70 4.85 -15.54
CA GLU A 265 -3.05 5.31 -15.86
C GLU A 265 -4.09 4.81 -14.85
N LEU A 266 -4.06 3.50 -14.52
CA LEU A 266 -5.00 2.90 -13.57
C LEU A 266 -4.84 3.48 -12.16
N ALA A 267 -3.60 3.72 -11.71
CA ALA A 267 -3.31 4.36 -10.44
C ALA A 267 -3.85 5.79 -10.40
N LEU A 268 -3.66 6.56 -11.48
CA LEU A 268 -4.18 7.93 -11.59
C LEU A 268 -5.70 7.99 -11.62
N GLN A 269 -6.37 7.07 -12.35
CA GLN A 269 -7.83 6.98 -12.33
C GLN A 269 -8.37 6.81 -10.90
N GLN A 270 -7.75 5.92 -10.13
CA GLN A 270 -8.16 5.67 -8.77
C GLN A 270 -7.93 6.89 -7.88
N VAL A 271 -6.72 7.45 -7.88
CA VAL A 271 -6.39 8.62 -7.05
C VAL A 271 -7.23 9.83 -7.42
N ALA A 272 -7.49 10.06 -8.71
CA ALA A 272 -8.36 11.14 -9.15
C ALA A 272 -9.81 10.95 -8.70
N ALA A 273 -10.34 9.72 -8.73
CA ALA A 273 -11.68 9.42 -8.22
C ALA A 273 -11.77 9.60 -6.69
N GLU A 274 -10.72 9.24 -5.95
CA GLU A 274 -10.67 9.39 -4.48
C GLU A 274 -10.56 10.86 -4.05
N THR A 275 -9.76 11.65 -4.77
CA THR A 275 -9.40 13.00 -4.35
C THR A 275 -10.27 14.08 -4.97
N GLY A 276 -10.84 13.84 -6.14
CA GLY A 276 -11.64 14.81 -6.87
C GLY A 276 -10.82 15.93 -7.53
N ILE A 277 -9.56 15.64 -7.94
CA ILE A 277 -8.73 16.61 -8.69
C ILE A 277 -9.35 16.96 -10.04
N ALA A 278 -9.06 18.18 -10.53
CA ALA A 278 -9.65 18.74 -11.73
C ALA A 278 -9.13 18.11 -13.01
N SER A 279 -7.82 17.83 -13.09
CA SER A 279 -7.18 17.28 -14.28
C SER A 279 -6.08 16.28 -13.99
N VAL A 280 -5.80 15.44 -15.00
CA VAL A 280 -4.65 14.54 -15.05
C VAL A 280 -3.92 14.75 -16.36
N TRP A 281 -2.61 14.85 -16.28
CA TRP A 281 -1.76 15.18 -17.41
C TRP A 281 -0.73 14.10 -17.66
N SER A 282 -0.51 13.80 -18.93
CA SER A 282 0.63 13.01 -19.38
C SER A 282 1.60 13.88 -20.18
N TRP A 283 2.89 13.79 -19.86
CA TRP A 283 3.94 14.55 -20.54
C TRP A 283 4.98 13.63 -21.15
N GLY A 284 5.64 14.10 -22.21
CA GLY A 284 6.76 13.37 -22.81
C GLY A 284 6.42 12.61 -24.09
N TRP A 285 5.22 12.78 -24.62
CA TRP A 285 4.86 12.23 -25.91
C TRP A 285 5.43 13.08 -27.04
N GLY A 286 6.14 12.44 -27.97
CA GLY A 286 6.78 13.08 -29.12
C GLY A 286 8.30 13.00 -29.08
N GLU A 287 8.93 13.54 -30.12
CA GLU A 287 10.36 13.38 -30.43
C GLU A 287 11.03 14.74 -30.59
N TRP A 288 11.16 15.51 -29.49
CA TRP A 288 11.72 16.88 -29.54
C TRP A 288 13.25 16.95 -29.58
N ASN A 289 13.93 15.81 -29.37
CA ASN A 289 15.38 15.67 -29.52
C ASN A 289 15.74 14.20 -29.79
N ALA A 290 17.00 13.92 -30.09
CA ALA A 290 17.45 12.57 -30.44
C ALA A 290 17.26 11.53 -29.31
N ALA A 291 17.33 11.94 -28.03
CA ALA A 291 17.13 11.02 -26.91
C ALA A 291 15.65 10.62 -26.72
N GLU A 292 14.73 11.38 -27.31
CA GLU A 292 13.30 11.12 -27.31
C GLU A 292 12.80 10.38 -28.56
N GLN A 293 13.69 10.11 -29.52
CA GLN A 293 13.39 9.27 -30.70
C GLN A 293 13.36 7.80 -30.28
N ASP A 294 12.18 7.33 -29.93
CA ASP A 294 11.95 6.00 -29.38
C ASP A 294 10.79 5.32 -30.10
N PRO A 295 11.06 4.27 -30.90
CA PRO A 295 10.04 3.58 -31.69
C PRO A 295 8.98 2.89 -30.83
N ASP A 296 9.24 2.67 -29.54
CA ASP A 296 8.31 2.03 -28.62
C ASP A 296 7.31 3.01 -28.00
N LYS A 297 7.58 4.31 -28.10
CA LYS A 297 6.76 5.37 -27.49
C LYS A 297 5.29 5.37 -27.97
N PRO A 298 4.95 5.16 -29.27
CA PRO A 298 3.57 5.04 -29.71
C PRO A 298 2.82 3.86 -29.08
N TYR A 299 3.51 2.74 -28.80
CA TYR A 299 2.91 1.58 -28.13
C TYR A 299 2.66 1.86 -26.65
N ALA A 300 3.58 2.54 -25.98
CA ALA A 300 3.39 2.98 -24.58
C ALA A 300 2.21 3.96 -24.48
N LEU A 301 2.08 4.92 -25.43
CA LEU A 301 0.93 5.80 -25.51
C LEU A 301 -0.37 5.03 -25.73
N CYS A 302 -0.34 4.02 -26.61
CA CYS A 302 -1.52 3.19 -26.85
C CYS A 302 -1.92 2.41 -25.58
N ALA A 303 -0.96 1.88 -24.80
CA ALA A 303 -1.22 1.22 -23.53
C ALA A 303 -1.84 2.17 -22.49
N TRP A 304 -1.31 3.39 -22.39
CA TRP A 304 -1.83 4.48 -21.56
C TRP A 304 -3.29 4.81 -21.91
N LEU A 305 -3.58 5.09 -23.19
CA LEU A 305 -4.91 5.43 -23.65
C LEU A 305 -5.91 4.26 -23.51
N TRP A 306 -5.46 3.03 -23.78
CA TRP A 306 -6.27 1.82 -23.59
C TRP A 306 -6.67 1.63 -22.12
N ALA A 307 -5.76 1.86 -21.21
CA ALA A 307 -6.05 1.77 -19.77
C ALA A 307 -7.08 2.81 -19.34
N ARG A 308 -7.09 4.01 -19.96
CA ARG A 308 -8.13 5.03 -19.76
C ARG A 308 -9.46 4.57 -20.34
N SER A 309 -9.46 4.19 -21.60
CA SER A 309 -10.62 3.63 -22.29
C SER A 309 -10.16 2.79 -23.48
N PRO A 310 -10.59 1.53 -23.60
CA PRO A 310 -10.26 0.70 -24.76
C PRO A 310 -10.72 1.29 -26.12
N ALA A 311 -11.68 2.22 -26.12
CA ALA A 311 -12.11 2.91 -27.32
C ALA A 311 -11.08 3.92 -27.86
N LEU A 312 -10.15 4.41 -27.02
CA LEU A 312 -9.12 5.37 -27.43
C LEU A 312 -7.95 4.71 -28.17
N CYS A 313 -7.59 3.47 -27.79
CA CYS A 313 -6.58 2.68 -28.48
C CYS A 313 -6.79 1.18 -28.25
N ASP A 314 -6.53 0.36 -29.26
CA ASP A 314 -6.60 -1.11 -29.15
C ASP A 314 -5.19 -1.67 -28.84
N ALA A 315 -4.76 -1.55 -27.57
CA ALA A 315 -3.44 -2.00 -27.14
C ALA A 315 -3.21 -3.52 -27.34
N PRO A 316 -4.17 -4.41 -27.06
CA PRO A 316 -4.01 -5.84 -27.35
C PRO A 316 -3.68 -6.12 -28.82
N LYS A 317 -4.30 -5.40 -29.75
CA LYS A 317 -4.02 -5.51 -31.18
C LYS A 317 -2.69 -4.87 -31.58
N ALA A 318 -2.38 -3.70 -31.04
CA ALA A 318 -1.17 -2.95 -31.37
C ALA A 318 0.10 -3.60 -30.84
N ILE A 319 0.06 -4.13 -29.61
CA ILE A 319 1.21 -4.68 -28.88
C ILE A 319 1.27 -6.22 -29.01
N GLY A 320 0.12 -6.88 -29.12
CA GLY A 320 0.03 -8.33 -29.23
C GLY A 320 -0.04 -9.06 -27.89
N SER A 321 0.26 -10.36 -27.90
CA SER A 321 0.11 -11.27 -26.75
C SER A 321 1.04 -10.97 -25.55
N ALA A 322 2.05 -10.12 -25.74
CA ALA A 322 2.94 -9.67 -24.67
C ALA A 322 2.28 -8.59 -23.77
N PHE A 323 1.15 -8.03 -24.17
CA PHE A 323 0.42 -7.05 -23.37
C PHE A 323 -0.59 -7.77 -22.45
N ASP A 324 -0.35 -7.69 -21.15
CA ASP A 324 -1.29 -8.19 -20.16
C ASP A 324 -2.48 -7.24 -20.03
N THR A 325 -3.66 -7.72 -20.35
CA THR A 325 -4.93 -6.96 -20.27
C THR A 325 -5.56 -6.98 -18.88
N SER A 326 -4.95 -7.65 -17.90
CA SER A 326 -5.39 -7.61 -16.51
C SER A 326 -5.40 -6.16 -15.99
N ARG A 327 -6.37 -5.87 -15.14
CA ARG A 327 -6.49 -4.60 -14.42
C ARG A 327 -6.39 -4.81 -12.90
N THR A 328 -5.71 -5.89 -12.49
CA THR A 328 -5.61 -6.31 -11.08
C THR A 328 -5.00 -5.23 -10.20
N GLU A 329 -4.07 -4.46 -10.74
CA GLU A 329 -3.46 -3.32 -10.07
C GLU A 329 -4.43 -2.19 -9.71
N GLY A 330 -5.58 -2.11 -10.39
CA GLY A 330 -6.65 -1.16 -10.09
C GLY A 330 -7.80 -1.75 -9.26
N GLN A 331 -7.67 -2.99 -8.78
CA GLN A 331 -8.77 -3.72 -8.13
C GLN A 331 -8.96 -3.41 -6.64
N LEU A 332 -8.49 -2.29 -6.12
CA LEU A 332 -8.88 -1.84 -4.78
C LEU A 332 -10.41 -1.68 -4.64
N ASP A 333 -11.09 -1.45 -5.77
CA ASP A 333 -12.55 -1.30 -5.82
C ASP A 333 -13.34 -2.60 -5.60
N VAL A 334 -12.68 -3.76 -5.65
CA VAL A 334 -13.36 -5.06 -5.44
C VAL A 334 -13.51 -5.44 -3.98
N LEU A 335 -12.90 -4.67 -3.07
CA LEU A 335 -13.10 -4.87 -1.63
C LEU A 335 -14.49 -4.37 -1.24
N ALA A 336 -15.24 -5.22 -0.54
CA ALA A 336 -16.52 -4.83 -0.01
C ALA A 336 -16.37 -3.81 1.15
N ALA A 337 -17.45 -3.08 1.45
CA ALA A 337 -17.44 -2.13 2.56
C ALA A 337 -17.07 -2.84 3.87
N GLY A 338 -16.02 -2.32 4.55
CA GLY A 338 -15.48 -2.90 5.79
C GLY A 338 -14.45 -4.02 5.57
N GLU A 339 -14.02 -4.27 4.34
CA GLU A 339 -12.87 -5.10 4.03
C GLU A 339 -11.62 -4.23 3.90
N GLN A 340 -10.54 -4.63 4.57
CA GLN A 340 -9.27 -3.89 4.55
C GLN A 340 -8.27 -4.49 3.56
N CYS A 341 -8.16 -5.81 3.52
CA CYS A 341 -7.27 -6.51 2.58
C CYS A 341 -7.89 -7.82 2.11
N LEU A 342 -7.52 -8.22 0.89
CA LEU A 342 -7.75 -9.52 0.31
C LEU A 342 -6.41 -10.18 0.00
N VAL A 343 -6.15 -11.37 0.56
CA VAL A 343 -4.98 -12.19 0.25
C VAL A 343 -5.48 -13.52 -0.32
N GLY A 344 -5.33 -13.72 -1.62
CA GLY A 344 -5.98 -14.82 -2.32
C GLY A 344 -7.50 -14.74 -2.19
N LYS A 345 -8.12 -15.68 -1.45
CA LYS A 345 -9.57 -15.70 -1.16
C LYS A 345 -9.90 -15.30 0.28
N GLN A 346 -8.92 -14.93 1.06
CA GLN A 346 -9.11 -14.61 2.48
C GLN A 346 -9.16 -13.10 2.68
N VAL A 347 -10.07 -12.66 3.55
CA VAL A 347 -10.39 -11.26 3.79
C VAL A 347 -9.95 -10.84 5.19
N LEU A 348 -9.21 -9.74 5.28
CA LEU A 348 -8.99 -8.98 6.50
C LEU A 348 -10.07 -7.90 6.60
N SER A 349 -10.93 -7.97 7.61
CA SER A 349 -12.06 -7.05 7.76
C SER A 349 -11.91 -6.11 8.96
N ASP A 350 -12.52 -4.92 8.86
CA ASP A 350 -12.67 -3.97 9.97
C ASP A 350 -13.28 -4.61 11.23
N ALA A 351 -14.24 -5.49 11.04
CA ALA A 351 -14.90 -6.16 12.15
C ALA A 351 -13.93 -7.07 12.91
N ALA A 352 -13.08 -7.81 12.19
CA ALA A 352 -12.05 -8.65 12.80
C ALA A 352 -10.99 -7.83 13.52
N ILE A 353 -10.54 -6.71 12.90
CA ILE A 353 -9.57 -5.77 13.52
C ILE A 353 -10.16 -5.23 14.83
N ARG A 354 -11.37 -4.67 14.82
CA ARG A 354 -12.01 -4.14 16.03
C ARG A 354 -12.17 -5.19 17.11
N GLN A 355 -12.51 -6.43 16.75
CA GLN A 355 -12.67 -7.51 17.71
C GLN A 355 -11.33 -7.89 18.36
N LEU A 356 -10.26 -8.00 17.58
CA LEU A 356 -8.94 -8.31 18.12
C LEU A 356 -8.33 -7.14 18.88
N GLN A 357 -8.62 -5.90 18.49
CA GLN A 357 -8.20 -4.69 19.19
C GLN A 357 -8.71 -4.64 20.63
N LEU A 358 -9.91 -5.19 20.92
CA LEU A 358 -10.41 -5.28 22.30
C LEU A 358 -9.49 -6.14 23.20
N LEU A 359 -8.78 -7.11 22.61
CA LEU A 359 -7.83 -7.97 23.30
C LEU A 359 -6.43 -7.31 23.38
N THR A 360 -5.92 -6.76 22.27
CA THR A 360 -4.56 -6.20 22.18
C THR A 360 -4.44 -4.78 22.73
N GLY A 361 -5.55 -4.03 22.75
CA GLY A 361 -5.56 -2.61 23.12
C GLY A 361 -5.04 -1.68 22.03
N ASP A 362 -4.48 -2.21 20.94
CA ASP A 362 -3.82 -1.46 19.88
C ASP A 362 -4.28 -1.95 18.48
N PRO A 363 -4.78 -1.03 17.61
CA PRO A 363 -5.26 -1.39 16.29
C PRO A 363 -4.15 -1.88 15.35
N ASP A 364 -2.93 -1.37 15.48
CA ASP A 364 -1.82 -1.74 14.60
C ASP A 364 -1.34 -3.16 14.91
N THR A 365 -1.23 -3.50 16.20
CA THR A 365 -0.96 -4.87 16.65
C THR A 365 -2.05 -5.83 16.20
N ALA A 366 -3.32 -5.45 16.32
CA ALA A 366 -4.45 -6.27 15.87
C ALA A 366 -4.42 -6.51 14.35
N THR A 367 -4.14 -5.46 13.57
CA THR A 367 -4.04 -5.53 12.10
C THR A 367 -2.87 -6.42 11.68
N SER A 368 -1.70 -6.24 12.29
CA SER A 368 -0.51 -7.04 12.00
C SER A 368 -0.73 -8.53 12.32
N ALA A 369 -1.29 -8.84 13.49
CA ALA A 369 -1.58 -10.22 13.89
C ALA A 369 -2.62 -10.90 12.99
N LEU A 370 -3.65 -10.17 12.55
CA LEU A 370 -4.65 -10.71 11.64
C LEU A 370 -4.10 -10.90 10.23
N PHE A 371 -3.25 -9.99 9.75
CA PHE A 371 -2.58 -10.13 8.47
C PHE A 371 -1.63 -11.34 8.46
N GLU A 372 -0.81 -11.49 9.52
CA GLU A 372 0.05 -12.66 9.72
C GLU A 372 -0.76 -13.96 9.66
N ARG A 373 -1.83 -14.03 10.45
CA ARG A 373 -2.74 -15.19 10.47
C ARG A 373 -3.31 -15.50 9.10
N LEU A 374 -3.73 -14.48 8.37
CA LEU A 374 -4.32 -14.61 7.04
C LEU A 374 -3.34 -15.18 6.04
N VAL A 375 -2.09 -14.69 6.07
CA VAL A 375 -1.00 -15.16 5.21
C VAL A 375 -0.58 -16.58 5.56
N GLU A 376 -0.39 -16.87 6.83
CA GLU A 376 0.01 -18.19 7.29
C GLU A 376 -1.08 -19.25 7.02
N SER A 377 -2.36 -18.91 7.24
CA SER A 377 -3.47 -19.83 6.99
C SER A 377 -3.70 -20.10 5.51
N ALA A 378 -3.29 -19.17 4.63
CA ALA A 378 -3.30 -19.41 3.19
C ALA A 378 -2.20 -20.40 2.76
N ALA A 379 -1.03 -20.38 3.45
CA ALA A 379 0.09 -21.26 3.18
C ALA A 379 -0.09 -22.65 3.81
N GLU A 380 -0.51 -22.67 5.10
CA GLU A 380 -0.62 -23.91 5.89
C GLU A 380 -1.97 -23.90 6.69
N PRO A 381 -3.06 -24.34 6.07
CA PRO A 381 -4.36 -24.35 6.72
C PRO A 381 -4.44 -25.43 7.83
N VAL A 382 -4.97 -25.06 8.98
CA VAL A 382 -5.24 -26.00 10.09
C VAL A 382 -6.70 -26.47 10.02
N PRO A 383 -6.96 -27.80 10.01
CA PRO A 383 -8.33 -28.32 10.02
C PRO A 383 -9.12 -27.84 11.23
N GLN A 384 -10.37 -27.42 11.02
CA GLN A 384 -11.23 -26.95 12.12
C GLN A 384 -11.47 -28.03 13.18
N SER A 385 -11.47 -29.31 12.79
CA SER A 385 -11.56 -30.45 13.73
C SER A 385 -10.46 -30.43 14.78
N ASP A 386 -9.23 -30.03 14.39
CA ASP A 386 -8.05 -30.01 15.25
C ASP A 386 -8.11 -28.81 16.20
N VAL A 387 -8.54 -27.65 15.71
CA VAL A 387 -8.81 -26.48 16.54
C VAL A 387 -9.86 -26.76 17.61
N LEU A 388 -10.97 -27.40 17.23
CA LEU A 388 -12.01 -27.81 18.19
C LEU A 388 -11.52 -28.88 19.17
N ALA A 389 -10.60 -29.75 18.76
CA ALA A 389 -9.99 -30.75 19.66
C ALA A 389 -9.06 -30.04 20.67
N ALA A 390 -8.27 -29.07 20.23
CA ALA A 390 -7.43 -28.24 21.09
C ALA A 390 -8.28 -27.43 22.09
N GLU A 391 -9.35 -26.76 21.64
CA GLU A 391 -10.28 -26.03 22.50
C GLU A 391 -10.87 -26.96 23.60
N ARG A 392 -11.32 -28.14 23.24
CA ARG A 392 -11.80 -29.16 24.23
C ARG A 392 -10.68 -29.51 25.21
N GLY A 393 -9.43 -29.61 24.74
CA GLY A 393 -8.26 -29.84 25.57
C GLY A 393 -8.09 -28.78 26.65
N VAL A 394 -8.09 -27.51 26.23
CA VAL A 394 -7.98 -26.33 27.11
C VAL A 394 -9.13 -26.33 28.13
N ILE A 395 -10.39 -26.51 27.69
CA ILE A 395 -11.54 -26.54 28.58
C ILE A 395 -11.38 -27.64 29.65
N LEU A 396 -10.94 -28.82 29.25
CA LEU A 396 -10.70 -29.92 30.19
C LEU A 396 -9.61 -29.65 31.21
N GLN A 397 -8.48 -29.10 30.73
CA GLN A 397 -7.27 -28.92 31.55
C GLN A 397 -7.37 -27.69 32.45
N GLU A 398 -7.76 -26.55 31.93
CA GLU A 398 -7.73 -25.28 32.63
C GLU A 398 -9.06 -24.95 33.33
N PHE A 399 -10.19 -25.46 32.80
CA PHE A 399 -11.52 -25.15 33.29
C PHE A 399 -12.28 -26.35 33.83
N ARG A 400 -11.58 -27.46 34.16
CA ARG A 400 -12.16 -28.70 34.73
C ARG A 400 -13.30 -29.26 33.89
N GLY A 401 -13.26 -29.08 32.58
CA GLY A 401 -14.32 -29.51 31.64
C GLY A 401 -15.52 -28.56 31.55
N SER A 402 -15.52 -27.44 32.28
CA SER A 402 -16.63 -26.49 32.31
C SER A 402 -16.52 -25.47 31.19
N ARG A 403 -17.39 -25.60 30.18
CA ARG A 403 -17.50 -24.61 29.10
C ARG A 403 -17.97 -23.23 29.62
N ALA A 404 -18.81 -23.21 30.67
CA ALA A 404 -19.29 -21.97 31.27
C ALA A 404 -18.14 -21.17 31.91
N LEU A 405 -17.21 -21.83 32.61
CA LEU A 405 -16.04 -21.17 33.16
C LEU A 405 -15.10 -20.65 32.07
N TYR A 406 -14.91 -21.42 31.00
CA TYR A 406 -14.11 -20.99 29.85
C TYR A 406 -14.68 -19.73 29.17
N THR A 407 -16.00 -19.73 28.87
CA THR A 407 -16.62 -18.55 28.24
C THR A 407 -16.63 -17.34 29.17
N ALA A 408 -16.77 -17.52 30.48
CA ALA A 408 -16.67 -16.43 31.45
C ALA A 408 -15.25 -15.86 31.53
N ALA A 409 -14.21 -16.70 31.41
CA ALA A 409 -12.82 -16.23 31.38
C ALA A 409 -12.52 -15.44 30.09
N LEU A 410 -13.02 -15.90 28.95
CA LEU A 410 -12.91 -15.16 27.68
C LEU A 410 -13.61 -13.81 27.76
N ALA A 411 -14.84 -13.76 28.27
CA ALA A 411 -15.57 -12.51 28.42
C ALA A 411 -14.84 -11.51 29.33
N LYS A 412 -14.24 -11.99 30.44
CA LYS A 412 -13.41 -11.15 31.32
C LYS A 412 -12.19 -10.59 30.62
N ALA A 413 -11.62 -11.32 29.66
CA ALA A 413 -10.47 -10.90 28.86
C ALA A 413 -10.87 -10.13 27.58
N HIS A 414 -12.15 -9.79 27.42
CA HIS A 414 -12.67 -9.14 26.20
C HIS A 414 -12.42 -9.94 24.90
N ALA A 415 -12.30 -11.27 25.00
CA ALA A 415 -12.08 -12.16 23.90
C ALA A 415 -13.37 -12.93 23.53
N SER A 416 -13.62 -13.13 22.25
CA SER A 416 -14.65 -14.04 21.77
C SER A 416 -14.11 -15.48 21.65
N VAL A 417 -15.04 -16.44 21.53
CA VAL A 417 -14.68 -17.84 21.22
C VAL A 417 -13.92 -17.94 19.89
N ASP A 418 -14.27 -17.10 18.91
CA ASP A 418 -13.61 -17.12 17.59
C ASP A 418 -12.19 -16.55 17.65
N VAL A 419 -11.97 -15.52 18.47
CA VAL A 419 -10.60 -15.03 18.75
C VAL A 419 -9.77 -16.13 19.41
N ALA A 420 -10.32 -16.80 20.42
CA ALA A 420 -9.62 -17.88 21.11
C ALA A 420 -9.29 -19.05 20.16
N ARG A 421 -10.23 -19.45 19.31
CA ARG A 421 -10.01 -20.49 18.30
C ARG A 421 -8.97 -20.06 17.26
N GLY A 422 -8.96 -18.78 16.88
CA GLY A 422 -7.92 -18.23 16.03
C GLY A 422 -6.52 -18.38 16.64
N ILE A 423 -6.34 -18.04 17.92
CA ILE A 423 -5.07 -18.22 18.64
C ILE A 423 -4.66 -19.69 18.70
N LEU A 424 -5.61 -20.60 18.99
CA LEU A 424 -5.33 -22.03 18.96
C LEU A 424 -4.93 -22.54 17.57
N ALA A 425 -5.56 -22.03 16.51
CA ALA A 425 -5.20 -22.38 15.15
C ALA A 425 -3.77 -21.91 14.82
N ASP A 426 -3.38 -20.73 15.28
CA ASP A 426 -2.03 -20.18 15.09
C ASP A 426 -0.99 -21.05 15.81
N GLU A 427 -1.23 -21.46 17.04
CA GLU A 427 -0.34 -22.38 17.76
C GLU A 427 -0.21 -23.75 17.08
N LEU A 428 -1.33 -24.32 16.62
CA LEU A 428 -1.31 -25.60 15.90
C LEU A 428 -0.53 -25.48 14.58
N ARG A 429 -0.71 -24.38 13.84
CA ARG A 429 0.01 -24.09 12.60
C ARG A 429 1.49 -23.93 12.87
N ARG A 430 1.85 -23.12 13.88
CA ARG A 430 3.23 -22.93 14.30
C ARG A 430 3.90 -24.28 14.57
N ALA A 431 3.29 -25.14 15.39
CA ALA A 431 3.84 -26.45 15.69
C ALA A 431 3.98 -27.36 14.45
N GLN A 432 3.01 -27.29 13.53
CA GLN A 432 3.05 -28.05 12.27
C GLN A 432 4.19 -27.59 11.36
N VAL A 433 4.34 -26.28 11.17
CA VAL A 433 5.41 -25.70 10.36
C VAL A 433 6.76 -25.95 11.01
N GLU A 434 6.95 -25.65 12.30
CA GLU A 434 8.20 -25.91 13.02
C GLU A 434 8.62 -27.38 12.93
N ALA A 435 7.68 -28.31 13.00
CA ALA A 435 7.98 -29.73 12.86
C ALA A 435 8.49 -30.11 11.45
N SER A 436 8.10 -29.35 10.43
CA SER A 436 8.54 -29.54 9.02
C SER A 436 9.86 -28.86 8.69
N LEU A 437 10.26 -27.84 9.47
CA LEU A 437 11.49 -27.08 9.22
C LEU A 437 12.74 -27.89 9.59
N PRO A 438 13.83 -27.75 8.82
CA PRO A 438 15.09 -28.40 9.14
C PRO A 438 15.67 -27.83 10.44
N ALA A 439 16.28 -28.68 11.24
CA ALA A 439 17.11 -28.26 12.36
C ALA A 439 18.44 -29.02 12.31
N ALA A 440 19.53 -28.29 12.47
CA ALA A 440 20.85 -28.92 12.53
C ALA A 440 20.97 -29.82 13.75
N THR A 441 21.84 -30.79 13.68
CA THR A 441 22.18 -31.58 14.86
C THR A 441 23.20 -30.79 15.70
N PRO A 442 22.81 -30.35 16.94
CA PRO A 442 23.73 -29.60 17.79
C PRO A 442 25.03 -30.32 18.03
N SER A 443 26.14 -29.61 17.99
CA SER A 443 27.47 -30.14 18.29
C SER A 443 27.63 -30.54 19.76
N ALA A 444 28.67 -31.32 20.07
CA ALA A 444 29.01 -31.63 21.45
C ALA A 444 29.33 -30.35 22.27
N ALA A 445 29.92 -29.35 21.62
CA ALA A 445 30.24 -28.06 22.22
C ALA A 445 28.97 -27.27 22.58
N ASP A 446 27.96 -27.24 21.68
CA ASP A 446 26.69 -26.56 21.93
C ASP A 446 25.97 -27.18 23.13
N VAL A 447 25.92 -28.52 23.19
CA VAL A 447 25.31 -29.23 24.33
C VAL A 447 26.05 -28.94 25.63
N GLN A 448 27.40 -28.91 25.60
CA GLN A 448 28.18 -28.57 26.78
C GLN A 448 27.95 -27.12 27.22
N THR A 449 27.93 -26.20 26.27
CA THR A 449 27.66 -24.78 26.52
C THR A 449 26.29 -24.60 27.17
N PHE A 450 25.23 -25.20 26.60
CA PHE A 450 23.89 -25.15 27.16
C PHE A 450 23.87 -25.69 28.60
N TYR A 451 24.43 -26.86 28.83
CA TYR A 451 24.48 -27.50 30.15
C TYR A 451 25.18 -26.62 31.19
N SER A 452 26.28 -25.96 30.83
CA SER A 452 27.06 -25.09 31.72
C SER A 452 26.38 -23.76 31.95
N SER A 453 25.63 -23.22 30.97
CA SER A 453 24.98 -21.92 31.07
C SER A 453 23.68 -21.96 31.88
N TYR A 454 23.00 -23.13 31.93
CA TYR A 454 21.71 -23.28 32.58
C TYR A 454 21.68 -24.35 33.68
N PRO A 455 22.61 -24.34 34.64
CA PRO A 455 22.70 -25.39 35.65
C PRO A 455 21.47 -25.49 36.58
N ASN A 456 20.75 -24.39 36.75
CA ASN A 456 19.58 -24.32 37.63
C ASN A 456 18.25 -24.59 36.91
N LEU A 457 18.27 -24.86 35.58
CA LEU A 457 17.07 -25.14 34.84
C LEU A 457 16.37 -26.40 35.38
N PRO A 458 15.06 -26.36 35.70
CA PRO A 458 14.36 -27.54 36.19
C PRO A 458 14.27 -28.64 35.14
N VAL A 459 14.65 -29.85 35.55
CA VAL A 459 14.49 -31.08 34.75
C VAL A 459 13.74 -32.13 35.56
N ARG A 460 12.96 -32.96 34.90
CA ARG A 460 12.18 -33.99 35.56
C ARG A 460 12.20 -35.30 34.79
N LEU A 461 12.43 -36.40 35.50
CA LEU A 461 12.36 -37.73 34.89
C LEU A 461 10.90 -38.15 34.75
N VAL A 462 10.52 -38.49 33.52
CA VAL A 462 9.13 -38.88 33.17
C VAL A 462 9.13 -40.09 32.23
N SER A 463 8.00 -40.79 32.17
CA SER A 463 7.64 -41.67 31.07
C SER A 463 6.44 -41.12 30.34
N ALA A 464 6.42 -41.23 29.01
CA ALA A 464 5.34 -40.74 28.16
C ALA A 464 4.98 -41.72 27.05
N ALA A 465 3.68 -41.79 26.72
CA ALA A 465 3.16 -42.58 25.62
C ALA A 465 2.02 -41.82 24.92
N PRO A 466 2.11 -41.59 23.60
CA PRO A 466 3.29 -41.83 22.74
C PRO A 466 4.51 -41.02 23.17
N SER A 467 5.66 -41.24 22.54
CA SER A 467 6.92 -40.56 22.88
C SER A 467 6.93 -39.13 22.29
N PRO A 468 6.93 -38.05 23.09
CA PRO A 468 6.91 -36.67 22.59
C PRO A 468 8.28 -36.21 22.08
N SER A 469 8.30 -35.20 21.22
CA SER A 469 9.52 -34.60 20.68
C SER A 469 10.36 -33.93 21.79
N TRP A 470 9.73 -33.24 22.72
CA TRP A 470 10.40 -32.60 23.88
C TRP A 470 11.08 -33.59 24.83
N LEU A 471 10.81 -34.89 24.70
CA LEU A 471 11.52 -35.96 25.39
C LEU A 471 12.56 -36.67 24.51
N GLY A 472 12.93 -36.07 23.37
CA GLY A 472 13.84 -36.64 22.39
C GLY A 472 13.32 -37.94 21.76
N ARG A 473 11.97 -38.07 21.64
CA ARG A 473 11.27 -39.27 21.14
C ARG A 473 11.53 -40.55 21.97
N GLN A 474 11.92 -40.39 23.22
CA GLN A 474 12.10 -41.49 24.16
C GLN A 474 10.81 -41.78 24.92
N LYS A 475 10.57 -43.09 25.24
CA LYS A 475 9.42 -43.47 26.11
C LYS A 475 9.65 -43.08 27.58
N GLN A 476 10.89 -42.89 27.98
CA GLN A 476 11.29 -42.47 29.32
C GLN A 476 12.57 -41.64 29.22
N GLY A 477 12.60 -40.48 29.87
CA GLY A 477 13.73 -39.58 29.82
C GLY A 477 13.52 -38.34 30.69
N LEU A 478 14.48 -37.43 30.63
CA LEU A 478 14.40 -36.15 31.30
C LEU A 478 13.59 -35.20 30.45
N ALA A 479 12.66 -34.49 31.05
CA ALA A 479 11.94 -33.35 30.47
C ALA A 479 12.57 -32.07 30.99
N LEU A 480 12.89 -31.11 30.10
CA LEU A 480 13.37 -29.76 30.43
C LEU A 480 12.18 -28.80 30.53
N SER A 481 12.16 -27.94 31.54
CA SER A 481 11.06 -26.97 31.74
C SER A 481 10.93 -25.91 30.62
N GLN A 482 11.97 -25.69 29.81
CA GLN A 482 11.92 -24.77 28.66
C GLN A 482 11.11 -25.31 27.47
N VAL A 483 11.02 -26.64 27.31
CA VAL A 483 10.42 -27.26 26.12
C VAL A 483 9.30 -28.27 26.45
N ALA A 484 9.23 -28.72 27.69
CA ALA A 484 8.17 -29.61 28.14
C ALA A 484 7.05 -28.81 28.80
N PRO A 485 5.78 -29.30 28.73
CA PRO A 485 4.62 -28.60 29.30
C PRO A 485 4.78 -28.29 30.78
N ASP A 486 4.47 -27.06 31.21
CA ASP A 486 4.60 -26.58 32.59
C ASP A 486 3.86 -27.46 33.60
N ARG A 487 2.69 -27.96 33.20
CA ARG A 487 1.88 -28.87 34.02
C ARG A 487 2.65 -30.12 34.47
N LEU A 488 3.65 -30.55 33.69
CA LEU A 488 4.48 -31.69 34.02
C LEU A 488 5.27 -31.47 35.31
N PHE A 489 5.67 -30.22 35.58
CA PHE A 489 6.47 -29.86 36.74
C PHE A 489 5.64 -29.64 38.01
N SER A 490 4.33 -29.44 37.88
CA SER A 490 3.39 -29.32 38.98
C SER A 490 2.77 -30.67 39.43
N LEU A 491 2.92 -31.76 38.66
CA LEU A 491 2.38 -33.06 39.04
C LEU A 491 3.19 -33.67 40.20
N ALA A 492 2.51 -34.29 41.17
CA ALA A 492 3.18 -35.07 42.20
C ALA A 492 3.90 -36.28 41.62
N THR A 493 5.01 -36.70 42.22
CA THR A 493 5.80 -37.87 41.82
C THR A 493 4.91 -39.15 41.82
N GLY A 494 5.08 -39.97 40.82
CA GLY A 494 4.31 -41.21 40.61
C GLY A 494 2.93 -41.01 39.99
N LYS A 495 2.43 -39.78 39.85
CA LYS A 495 1.11 -39.49 39.23
C LYS A 495 1.15 -39.63 37.72
N ARG A 496 0.00 -40.03 37.16
CA ARG A 496 -0.25 -40.03 35.71
C ARG A 496 -1.21 -38.92 35.35
N ALA A 497 -0.98 -38.29 34.19
CA ALA A 497 -1.86 -37.31 33.58
C ALA A 497 -1.86 -37.47 32.06
N VAL A 498 -2.94 -37.09 31.43
CA VAL A 498 -2.97 -36.86 29.99
C VAL A 498 -2.62 -35.38 29.77
N ILE A 499 -1.53 -35.12 29.06
CA ILE A 499 -1.09 -33.79 28.68
C ILE A 499 -1.36 -33.67 27.17
N ARG A 500 -2.04 -32.59 26.79
CA ARG A 500 -2.30 -32.25 25.39
C ARG A 500 -1.46 -31.07 25.00
N THR A 501 -0.77 -31.19 23.89
CA THR A 501 0.07 -30.14 23.31
C THR A 501 -0.31 -29.97 21.85
N SER A 502 0.25 -28.98 21.18
CA SER A 502 0.18 -28.81 19.73
C SER A 502 0.68 -30.03 18.95
N GLN A 503 1.54 -30.86 19.57
CA GLN A 503 2.10 -32.09 18.99
C GLN A 503 1.20 -33.33 19.23
N GLY A 504 0.10 -33.20 19.97
CA GLY A 504 -0.82 -34.29 20.26
C GLY A 504 -1.08 -34.53 21.76
N SER A 505 -1.67 -35.69 22.09
CA SER A 505 -2.00 -36.07 23.46
C SER A 505 -1.03 -37.15 23.96
N PHE A 506 -0.47 -36.95 25.14
CA PHE A 506 0.51 -37.82 25.76
C PHE A 506 0.05 -38.24 27.14
N THR A 507 0.06 -39.54 27.42
CA THR A 507 -0.11 -40.07 28.79
C THR A 507 1.26 -40.02 29.47
N VAL A 508 1.44 -39.13 30.41
CA VAL A 508 2.71 -38.90 31.11
C VAL A 508 2.61 -39.41 32.56
N LYS A 509 3.66 -40.06 33.02
CA LYS A 509 3.86 -40.42 34.43
C LYS A 509 5.17 -39.77 34.93
N THR A 510 5.10 -39.03 36.02
CA THR A 510 6.28 -38.49 36.70
C THR A 510 6.96 -39.59 37.51
N LEU A 511 8.28 -39.71 37.39
CA LEU A 511 9.05 -40.81 37.99
C LEU A 511 9.89 -40.34 39.19
N GLN A 512 10.21 -39.03 39.22
CA GLN A 512 10.93 -38.40 40.35
C GLN A 512 10.53 -36.93 40.45
N ASP A 513 10.94 -36.27 41.52
CA ASP A 513 10.79 -34.83 41.68
C ASP A 513 11.67 -34.05 40.68
N ALA A 514 11.32 -32.78 40.44
CA ALA A 514 12.14 -31.92 39.62
C ALA A 514 13.50 -31.65 40.28
N LEU A 515 14.56 -31.69 39.47
CA LEU A 515 15.94 -31.42 39.90
C LEU A 515 16.52 -30.30 39.02
N PRO A 516 17.51 -29.54 39.50
CA PRO A 516 18.26 -28.63 38.64
C PRO A 516 19.10 -29.43 37.64
N LEU A 517 19.23 -28.94 36.41
CA LEU A 517 19.95 -29.59 35.31
C LEU A 517 21.40 -29.95 35.71
N GLY A 518 22.08 -29.05 36.43
CA GLY A 518 23.46 -29.29 36.91
C GLY A 518 23.60 -30.44 37.93
N ALA A 519 22.51 -30.92 38.52
CA ALA A 519 22.50 -32.10 39.39
C ALA A 519 22.38 -33.42 38.61
N VAL A 520 22.20 -33.38 37.29
CA VAL A 520 22.05 -34.55 36.45
C VAL A 520 23.30 -34.70 35.57
N PRO A 521 23.93 -35.87 35.49
CA PRO A 521 25.12 -36.07 34.64
C PRO A 521 24.83 -35.70 33.17
N LEU A 522 25.76 -34.99 32.52
CA LEU A 522 25.62 -34.51 31.15
C LEU A 522 25.22 -35.61 30.16
N GLY A 523 25.81 -36.79 30.26
CA GLY A 523 25.48 -37.91 29.37
C GLY A 523 24.01 -38.34 29.44
N ARG A 524 23.38 -38.20 30.61
CA ARG A 524 21.94 -38.46 30.81
C ARG A 524 21.05 -37.30 30.37
N ALA A 525 21.55 -36.06 30.48
CA ALA A 525 20.83 -34.84 30.06
C ALA A 525 20.90 -34.58 28.53
N ARG A 526 21.96 -35.09 27.88
CA ARG A 526 22.30 -34.82 26.48
C ARG A 526 21.13 -34.97 25.50
N PRO A 527 20.36 -36.10 25.48
CA PRO A 527 19.28 -36.23 24.49
C PRO A 527 18.21 -35.14 24.58
N THR A 528 17.90 -34.72 25.81
CA THR A 528 16.90 -33.70 26.07
C THR A 528 17.43 -32.27 25.75
N ILE A 529 18.73 -32.03 26.01
CA ILE A 529 19.36 -30.75 25.62
C ILE A 529 19.39 -30.65 24.09
N VAL A 530 19.75 -31.75 23.38
CA VAL A 530 19.69 -31.76 21.90
C VAL A 530 18.31 -31.46 21.38
N ALA A 531 17.26 -32.06 21.96
CA ALA A 531 15.89 -31.80 21.56
C ALA A 531 15.47 -30.33 21.83
N ALA A 532 15.92 -29.76 22.94
CA ALA A 532 15.66 -28.34 23.26
C ALA A 532 16.35 -27.37 22.30
N LEU A 533 17.61 -27.60 21.98
CA LEU A 533 18.36 -26.79 21.01
C LEU A 533 17.73 -26.85 19.62
N GLN A 534 17.33 -28.05 19.18
CA GLN A 534 16.63 -28.20 17.91
C GLN A 534 15.26 -27.53 17.88
N ALA A 535 14.52 -27.55 18.99
CA ALA A 535 13.25 -26.84 19.10
C ALA A 535 13.44 -25.31 19.01
N PHE A 536 14.47 -24.78 19.67
CA PHE A 536 14.82 -23.37 19.62
C PHE A 536 15.20 -22.93 18.20
N GLU A 537 16.05 -23.70 17.50
CA GLU A 537 16.42 -23.44 16.12
C GLU A 537 15.21 -23.41 15.19
N ARG A 538 14.31 -24.40 15.31
CA ARG A 538 13.06 -24.41 14.52
C ARG A 538 12.17 -23.21 14.80
N GLY A 539 12.12 -22.72 16.05
CA GLY A 539 11.39 -21.50 16.40
C GLY A 539 11.94 -20.28 15.65
N GLN A 540 13.27 -20.13 15.57
CA GLN A 540 13.88 -19.05 14.80
C GLN A 540 13.61 -19.19 13.29
N GLU A 541 13.73 -20.39 12.74
CA GLU A 541 13.39 -20.65 11.34
C GLU A 541 11.91 -20.37 11.03
N PHE A 542 11.00 -20.65 11.98
CA PHE A 542 9.58 -20.31 11.84
C PHE A 542 9.36 -18.79 11.76
N GLU A 543 10.03 -18.00 12.59
CA GLU A 543 9.93 -16.53 12.52
C GLU A 543 10.42 -16.00 11.17
N GLN A 544 11.51 -16.53 10.63
CA GLN A 544 11.98 -16.20 9.29
C GLN A 544 11.00 -16.63 8.20
N TRP A 545 10.40 -17.80 8.34
CA TRP A 545 9.37 -18.30 7.44
C TRP A 545 8.16 -17.36 7.43
N THR A 546 7.64 -16.95 8.61
CA THR A 546 6.51 -15.99 8.74
C THR A 546 6.83 -14.68 8.02
N VAL A 547 7.97 -14.07 8.32
CA VAL A 547 8.39 -12.81 7.69
C VAL A 547 8.50 -12.95 6.16
N SER A 548 9.04 -14.08 5.69
CA SER A 548 9.16 -14.33 4.24
C SER A 548 7.78 -14.45 3.56
N LYS A 549 6.83 -15.12 4.22
CA LYS A 549 5.45 -15.25 3.71
C LYS A 549 4.71 -13.93 3.70
N GLN A 550 4.86 -13.12 4.75
CA GLN A 550 4.26 -11.77 4.79
C GLN A 550 4.80 -10.88 3.67
N ARG A 551 6.11 -10.87 3.43
CA ARG A 551 6.70 -10.12 2.31
C ARG A 551 6.18 -10.57 0.96
N ALA A 552 6.11 -11.88 0.72
CA ALA A 552 5.56 -12.42 -0.52
C ALA A 552 4.06 -12.08 -0.69
N ALA A 553 3.31 -12.04 0.41
CA ALA A 553 1.90 -11.66 0.39
C ALA A 553 1.70 -10.18 0.09
N GLN A 554 2.60 -9.29 0.54
CA GLN A 554 2.54 -7.85 0.25
C GLN A 554 2.53 -7.56 -1.25
N ASP A 555 3.23 -8.39 -2.05
CA ASP A 555 3.29 -8.23 -3.51
C ASP A 555 1.98 -8.63 -4.22
N THR A 556 1.14 -9.43 -3.59
CA THR A 556 -0.07 -10.01 -4.21
C THR A 556 -1.38 -9.63 -3.52
N ALA A 557 -1.34 -9.09 -2.31
CA ALA A 557 -2.54 -8.69 -1.61
C ALA A 557 -3.15 -7.41 -2.21
N VAL A 558 -4.47 -7.33 -2.21
CA VAL A 558 -5.24 -6.13 -2.56
C VAL A 558 -5.77 -5.53 -1.26
N CYS A 559 -5.42 -4.29 -0.95
CA CYS A 559 -5.84 -3.62 0.29
C CYS A 559 -6.51 -2.28 0.01
N ALA A 560 -7.43 -1.88 0.89
CA ALA A 560 -8.14 -0.59 0.81
C ALA A 560 -7.21 0.61 1.04
N LYS A 561 -6.14 0.41 1.79
CA LYS A 561 -5.04 1.37 1.97
C LYS A 561 -3.77 0.76 1.43
N ASP A 562 -2.89 1.60 0.92
CA ASP A 562 -1.58 1.16 0.44
C ASP A 562 -0.59 0.86 1.58
N ASP A 563 -0.93 1.24 2.81
CA ASP A 563 -0.18 0.87 4.01
C ASP A 563 -0.41 -0.60 4.37
N PHE A 564 0.65 -1.37 4.34
CA PHE A 564 0.67 -2.74 4.80
C PHE A 564 1.23 -2.83 6.22
N PRO A 565 0.73 -3.78 7.03
CA PRO A 565 1.41 -4.14 8.26
C PRO A 565 2.86 -4.52 7.98
N GLN A 566 3.78 -3.98 8.77
CA GLN A 566 5.19 -4.37 8.66
C GLN A 566 5.34 -5.86 9.01
N PRO A 567 6.21 -6.61 8.32
CA PRO A 567 6.48 -8.01 8.67
C PRO A 567 6.95 -8.11 10.12
N ALA A 568 6.15 -8.75 10.96
CA ALA A 568 6.45 -9.00 12.36
C ALA A 568 5.73 -10.29 12.80
N ALA A 569 6.34 -11.05 13.67
CA ALA A 569 5.66 -12.16 14.33
C ALA A 569 4.95 -11.64 15.58
N VAL A 570 3.64 -11.84 15.67
CA VAL A 570 2.83 -11.36 16.79
C VAL A 570 2.38 -12.54 17.66
N ASP A 571 2.92 -12.63 18.89
CA ASP A 571 2.52 -13.65 19.87
C ASP A 571 1.24 -13.21 20.62
N LEU A 572 0.10 -13.74 20.22
CA LEU A 572 -1.19 -13.50 20.86
C LEU A 572 -1.44 -14.38 22.10
N THR A 573 -0.64 -15.42 22.33
CA THR A 573 -0.83 -16.33 23.49
C THR A 573 -0.53 -15.65 24.81
N SER A 574 0.28 -14.58 24.80
CA SER A 574 0.56 -13.77 25.97
C SER A 574 -0.67 -13.05 26.54
N TYR A 575 -1.68 -12.77 25.71
CA TYR A 575 -2.92 -12.13 26.13
C TYR A 575 -3.92 -13.13 26.74
N LEU A 576 -3.86 -14.39 26.33
CA LEU A 576 -4.72 -15.46 26.81
C LEU A 576 -3.87 -16.69 27.21
N PRO A 577 -3.08 -16.60 28.31
CA PRO A 577 -2.06 -17.58 28.67
C PRO A 577 -2.66 -18.98 28.92
N PHE A 578 -3.96 -19.08 29.25
CA PHE A 578 -4.64 -20.35 29.42
C PHE A 578 -4.93 -21.07 28.08
N LEU A 579 -4.75 -20.41 26.93
CA LEU A 579 -4.88 -21.05 25.61
C LEU A 579 -3.59 -21.72 25.12
N ARG A 580 -2.47 -21.55 25.82
CA ARG A 580 -1.21 -22.23 25.46
C ARG A 580 -1.40 -23.73 25.50
N LEU A 581 -0.98 -24.39 24.44
CA LEU A 581 -1.10 -25.84 24.31
C LEU A 581 0.05 -26.62 24.95
N GLY A 582 0.96 -25.92 25.63
CA GLY A 582 2.07 -26.48 26.40
C GLY A 582 3.39 -26.61 25.67
#